data_4dcaa2bf781382321392bdb34a5333ef
#
_entry.id   4dcaa2bf781382321392bdb34a5333ef
#
_cell.length_a   1.000
_cell.length_b   1.000
_cell.length_c   1.000
_cell.angle_alpha   90.00
_cell.angle_beta   90.00
_cell.angle_gamma   90.00
#
_symmetry.space_group_name_H-M   'P 1'
#
loop_
_entity.id
_entity.type
_entity.pdbx_description
1 polymer ?
#
loop_
_entity_poly.entity_id
_entity_poly.type
_entity_poly.pdbx_seq_one_letter_code
_entity_poly.pdbx_strand_id
1 'polypeptide(L)'
;IKGRKTPEGDRRAAVLRADIDALPVTERNDCEWRSQNEGVMHACGHDMHAAVLFGVLKTFAEAPDFRGTLFGLFQPGEECNPGGASLVLAEKPFEGYDVRAVVGEHVEPQLEVGTLGFRAGKYMAASDELRFRVRGTGGHGAMRKQLKDPVAAGAELLTRLIALNGEECVLSIGRVEAGGATNIVPDEIYMEGTLRTFDERERGIIHRRIEIIAADIDARHGVKTEVTIGRGYPCVVNDEILVKQATALAKAEKLKVEMLPLRTTAEDFGFYCKQYPSLFYRLGVGAASGKPHTSTFSPDEKAITTGIAFMQALALKLLNEK
;
A
#
# COMPACT_ATOMS: atom_id res chain seq x y z
N ILE A 1 0.32 -16.06 20.71
CA ILE A 1 -0.47 -16.57 21.84
C ILE A 1 -1.11 -17.87 21.41
N LYS A 2 -0.83 -18.98 22.12
CA LYS A 2 -1.47 -20.27 21.87
C LYS A 2 -2.70 -20.41 22.79
N GLY A 3 -3.84 -20.75 22.18
CA GLY A 3 -5.07 -20.96 22.93
C GLY A 3 -5.04 -22.25 23.75
N ARG A 4 -5.63 -22.23 24.96
CA ARG A 4 -5.68 -23.39 25.88
C ARG A 4 -6.46 -24.58 25.33
N LYS A 5 -7.42 -24.33 24.43
CA LYS A 5 -8.24 -25.37 23.78
C LYS A 5 -7.61 -25.96 22.52
N THR A 6 -6.34 -25.67 22.25
CA THR A 6 -5.60 -26.12 21.09
C THR A 6 -5.14 -27.57 21.27
N PRO A 7 -5.65 -28.53 20.50
CA PRO A 7 -5.18 -29.91 20.53
C PRO A 7 -3.70 -30.01 20.18
N GLU A 8 -3.05 -31.07 20.62
CA GLU A 8 -1.70 -31.40 20.18
C GLU A 8 -1.69 -31.60 18.65
N GLY A 9 -0.70 -31.02 17.97
CA GLY A 9 -0.59 -31.09 16.51
C GLY A 9 -1.49 -30.14 15.73
N ASP A 10 -2.39 -29.39 16.37
CA ASP A 10 -3.19 -28.37 15.68
C ASP A 10 -2.31 -27.17 15.30
N ARG A 11 -2.19 -26.93 13.98
CA ARG A 11 -1.33 -25.90 13.38
C ARG A 11 -2.11 -24.65 12.95
N ARG A 12 -3.40 -24.61 13.22
CA ARG A 12 -4.28 -23.49 12.87
C ARG A 12 -3.77 -22.19 13.46
N ALA A 13 -3.71 -21.14 12.65
CA ALA A 13 -3.30 -19.82 13.08
C ALA A 13 -4.11 -18.69 12.42
N ALA A 14 -4.23 -17.59 13.12
CA ALA A 14 -4.65 -16.30 12.57
C ALA A 14 -3.55 -15.27 12.83
N VAL A 15 -3.31 -14.37 11.90
CA VAL A 15 -2.32 -13.31 12.01
C VAL A 15 -3.04 -11.96 12.00
N LEU A 16 -2.82 -11.15 13.02
CA LEU A 16 -3.28 -9.77 13.08
C LEU A 16 -2.06 -8.85 12.93
N ARG A 17 -2.11 -7.92 11.98
CA ARG A 17 -1.02 -7.01 11.64
C ARG A 17 -1.40 -5.57 11.97
N ALA A 18 -0.52 -4.87 12.61
CA ALA A 18 -0.46 -3.42 12.67
C ALA A 18 0.90 -2.94 12.15
N ASP A 19 0.90 -1.97 11.23
CA ASP A 19 2.08 -1.18 10.96
C ASP A 19 2.39 -0.27 12.15
N ILE A 20 3.67 0.12 12.33
CA ILE A 20 4.10 0.87 13.51
C ILE A 20 5.10 1.98 13.21
N ASP A 21 5.41 2.23 11.95
CA ASP A 21 6.37 3.25 11.57
C ASP A 21 5.75 4.67 11.62
N ALA A 22 6.62 5.66 11.75
CA ALA A 22 6.29 7.06 11.79
C ALA A 22 6.86 7.79 10.58
N LEU A 23 6.34 8.97 10.30
CA LEU A 23 6.74 9.81 9.18
C LEU A 23 7.66 10.96 9.62
N PRO A 24 8.53 11.46 8.73
CA PRO A 24 9.40 12.61 9.00
C PRO A 24 8.60 13.92 8.96
N VAL A 25 7.65 14.07 9.87
CA VAL A 25 6.74 15.22 10.01
C VAL A 25 6.87 15.78 11.43
N THR A 26 7.02 17.08 11.59
CA THR A 26 6.97 17.74 12.91
C THR A 26 5.52 17.90 13.33
N GLU A 27 5.13 17.25 14.40
CA GLU A 27 3.77 17.31 14.92
C GLU A 27 3.43 18.67 15.52
N ARG A 28 2.24 19.19 15.19
CA ARG A 28 1.73 20.49 15.66
C ARG A 28 0.43 20.37 16.46
N ASN A 29 0.02 19.14 16.82
CA ASN A 29 -1.14 18.94 17.66
C ASN A 29 -0.87 19.46 19.08
N ASP A 30 -1.89 20.03 19.72
CA ASP A 30 -1.87 20.41 21.12
C ASP A 30 -2.60 19.35 21.96
N CYS A 31 -1.88 18.26 22.27
CA CYS A 31 -2.39 17.13 23.03
C CYS A 31 -1.28 16.53 23.93
N GLU A 32 -1.68 15.85 25.01
CA GLU A 32 -0.76 15.27 25.98
C GLU A 32 0.15 14.19 25.39
N TRP A 33 -0.31 13.46 24.40
CA TRP A 33 0.42 12.37 23.71
C TRP A 33 1.15 12.79 22.46
N ARG A 34 1.29 14.08 22.23
CA ARG A 34 2.10 14.60 21.10
C ARG A 34 3.50 13.99 21.10
N SER A 35 4.02 13.69 19.90
CA SER A 35 5.37 13.18 19.73
C SER A 35 6.42 14.00 20.50
N GLN A 36 7.27 13.31 21.24
CA GLN A 36 8.42 13.91 21.93
C GLN A 36 9.69 13.88 21.06
N ASN A 37 9.62 13.28 19.87
CA ASN A 37 10.69 13.21 18.89
C ASN A 37 10.49 14.31 17.84
N GLU A 38 11.30 15.36 17.86
CA GLU A 38 11.22 16.43 16.89
C GLU A 38 11.40 15.89 15.46
N GLY A 39 10.54 16.33 14.53
CA GLY A 39 10.58 15.90 13.15
C GLY A 39 10.02 14.50 12.89
N VAL A 40 9.42 13.83 13.89
CA VAL A 40 8.84 12.50 13.74
C VAL A 40 7.42 12.47 14.32
N MET A 41 6.46 11.97 13.55
CA MET A 41 5.05 11.91 13.94
C MET A 41 4.36 10.69 13.33
N HIS A 42 3.43 10.07 14.05
CA HIS A 42 2.48 9.11 13.48
C HIS A 42 1.41 9.81 12.63
N ALA A 43 1.84 10.46 11.53
CA ALA A 43 0.96 11.24 10.67
C ALA A 43 0.09 10.37 9.72
N CYS A 44 0.19 9.04 9.80
CA CYS A 44 -0.67 8.08 9.09
C CYS A 44 -1.60 7.28 10.03
N GLY A 45 -1.43 7.42 11.37
CA GLY A 45 -2.28 6.77 12.36
C GLY A 45 -1.85 5.35 12.74
N HIS A 46 -0.60 4.98 12.47
CA HIS A 46 -0.05 3.66 12.80
C HIS A 46 0.02 3.40 14.31
N ASP A 47 0.07 4.45 15.12
CA ASP A 47 -0.08 4.38 16.58
C ASP A 47 -1.47 3.86 16.99
N MET A 48 -2.54 4.27 16.27
CA MET A 48 -3.89 3.73 16.47
C MET A 48 -3.96 2.25 16.11
N HIS A 49 -3.36 1.84 15.00
CA HIS A 49 -3.29 0.43 14.59
C HIS A 49 -2.57 -0.41 15.64
N ALA A 50 -1.42 0.09 16.12
CA ALA A 50 -0.66 -0.56 17.20
C ALA A 50 -1.47 -0.65 18.50
N ALA A 51 -2.20 0.41 18.88
CA ALA A 51 -3.03 0.43 20.08
C ALA A 51 -4.19 -0.59 19.98
N VAL A 52 -4.86 -0.68 18.84
CA VAL A 52 -5.91 -1.67 18.60
C VAL A 52 -5.34 -3.09 18.71
N LEU A 53 -4.26 -3.39 18.01
CA LEU A 53 -3.63 -4.70 18.05
C LEU A 53 -3.18 -5.06 19.46
N PHE A 54 -2.55 -4.14 20.18
CA PHE A 54 -2.14 -4.34 21.56
C PHE A 54 -3.33 -4.69 22.48
N GLY A 55 -4.44 -3.94 22.36
CA GLY A 55 -5.66 -4.20 23.12
C GLY A 55 -6.25 -5.58 22.85
N VAL A 56 -6.27 -6.02 21.60
CA VAL A 56 -6.68 -7.38 21.22
C VAL A 56 -5.77 -8.43 21.86
N LEU A 57 -4.46 -8.29 21.69
CA LEU A 57 -3.50 -9.26 22.22
C LEU A 57 -3.54 -9.35 23.75
N LYS A 58 -3.74 -8.23 24.43
CA LYS A 58 -3.92 -8.19 25.89
C LYS A 58 -5.11 -9.06 26.31
N THR A 59 -6.27 -8.87 25.66
CA THR A 59 -7.48 -9.67 25.94
C THR A 59 -7.24 -11.16 25.74
N PHE A 60 -6.60 -11.55 24.64
CA PHE A 60 -6.28 -12.95 24.35
C PHE A 60 -5.24 -13.54 25.31
N ALA A 61 -4.32 -12.75 25.82
CA ALA A 61 -3.32 -13.20 26.80
C ALA A 61 -3.95 -13.42 28.17
N GLU A 62 -4.87 -12.54 28.58
CA GLU A 62 -5.59 -12.65 29.87
C GLU A 62 -6.59 -13.80 29.88
N ALA A 63 -7.27 -14.04 28.76
CA ALA A 63 -8.27 -15.11 28.62
C ALA A 63 -8.00 -15.98 27.38
N PRO A 64 -6.97 -16.86 27.38
CA PRO A 64 -6.61 -17.65 26.18
C PRO A 64 -7.51 -18.87 25.96
N ASP A 65 -8.81 -18.71 26.17
CA ASP A 65 -9.82 -19.77 26.07
C ASP A 65 -10.32 -20.00 24.62
N PHE A 66 -9.38 -20.11 23.69
CA PHE A 66 -9.63 -20.35 22.27
C PHE A 66 -8.80 -21.53 21.74
N ARG A 67 -9.04 -21.92 20.50
CA ARG A 67 -8.32 -22.97 19.78
C ARG A 67 -7.41 -22.35 18.72
N GLY A 68 -6.20 -22.90 18.53
CA GLY A 68 -5.23 -22.43 17.55
C GLY A 68 -4.21 -21.46 18.12
N THR A 69 -3.50 -20.77 17.24
CA THR A 69 -2.45 -19.79 17.58
C THR A 69 -2.82 -18.42 16.98
N LEU A 70 -2.77 -17.39 17.83
CA LEU A 70 -2.90 -16.02 17.39
C LEU A 70 -1.51 -15.36 17.31
N PHE A 71 -1.14 -14.88 16.14
CA PHE A 71 0.03 -14.03 15.93
C PHE A 71 -0.39 -12.56 15.96
N GLY A 72 0.29 -11.76 16.77
CA GLY A 72 0.24 -10.31 16.69
C GLY A 72 1.53 -9.80 16.06
N LEU A 73 1.42 -9.17 14.92
CA LEU A 73 2.55 -8.67 14.14
C LEU A 73 2.57 -7.15 14.19
N PHE A 74 3.53 -6.58 14.91
CA PHE A 74 3.85 -5.16 14.88
C PHE A 74 4.93 -4.96 13.81
N GLN A 75 4.51 -4.46 12.65
CA GLN A 75 5.34 -4.40 11.45
C GLN A 75 5.91 -2.99 11.24
N PRO A 76 7.24 -2.80 11.24
CA PRO A 76 7.86 -1.54 10.82
C PRO A 76 7.93 -1.42 9.30
N GLY A 77 8.14 -0.19 8.81
CA GLY A 77 8.58 0.07 7.44
C GLY A 77 7.48 -0.07 6.37
N GLU A 78 6.23 0.30 6.68
CA GLU A 78 5.17 0.37 5.68
C GLU A 78 5.40 1.54 4.72
N GLU A 79 5.87 2.67 5.24
CA GLU A 79 6.06 3.93 4.49
C GLU A 79 7.38 4.00 3.69
N CYS A 80 8.14 2.90 3.62
CA CYS A 80 9.42 2.88 2.93
C CYS A 80 9.67 1.58 2.15
N ASN A 81 10.18 1.71 0.90
CA ASN A 81 10.58 0.57 0.09
C ASN A 81 11.74 -0.20 0.74
N PRO A 82 11.73 -1.53 0.65
CA PRO A 82 10.86 -2.42 -0.13
C PRO A 82 9.55 -2.82 0.59
N GLY A 83 9.19 -2.20 1.71
CA GLY A 83 8.06 -2.54 2.56
C GLY A 83 8.43 -3.59 3.62
N GLY A 84 8.10 -3.27 4.89
CA GLY A 84 8.35 -4.17 6.02
C GLY A 84 7.68 -5.53 5.88
N ALA A 85 6.49 -5.58 5.25
CA ALA A 85 5.80 -6.84 4.96
C ALA A 85 6.65 -7.81 4.12
N SER A 86 7.38 -7.30 3.13
CA SER A 86 8.27 -8.13 2.30
C SER A 86 9.42 -8.73 3.11
N LEU A 87 9.99 -7.95 4.04
CA LEU A 87 11.09 -8.38 4.91
C LEU A 87 10.60 -9.39 5.95
N VAL A 88 9.44 -9.15 6.56
CA VAL A 88 8.81 -10.10 7.49
C VAL A 88 8.57 -11.44 6.80
N LEU A 89 8.01 -11.43 5.60
CA LEU A 89 7.73 -12.67 4.86
C LEU A 89 9.00 -13.42 4.45
N ALA A 90 10.11 -12.72 4.20
CA ALA A 90 11.39 -13.34 3.92
C ALA A 90 11.93 -14.17 5.10
N GLU A 91 11.62 -13.78 6.35
CA GLU A 91 11.97 -14.51 7.59
C GLU A 91 11.05 -15.73 7.84
N LYS A 92 9.98 -15.92 7.04
CA LYS A 92 9.01 -17.04 7.14
C LYS A 92 8.44 -17.24 8.54
N PRO A 93 7.94 -16.22 9.26
CA PRO A 93 7.57 -16.31 10.68
C PRO A 93 6.39 -17.26 10.92
N PHE A 94 5.63 -17.60 9.89
CA PHE A 94 4.45 -18.46 9.97
C PHE A 94 4.70 -19.88 9.41
N GLU A 95 5.96 -20.23 9.14
CA GLU A 95 6.30 -21.56 8.63
C GLU A 95 5.86 -22.64 9.62
N GLY A 96 5.22 -23.67 9.10
CA GLY A 96 4.69 -24.74 9.93
C GLY A 96 3.27 -24.52 10.45
N TYR A 97 2.66 -23.36 10.24
CA TYR A 97 1.27 -23.07 10.61
C TYR A 97 0.33 -23.11 9.41
N ASP A 98 -0.94 -23.46 9.67
CA ASP A 98 -2.06 -23.33 8.75
C ASP A 98 -2.71 -21.95 8.99
N VAL A 99 -2.19 -20.93 8.31
CA VAL A 99 -2.64 -19.55 8.44
C VAL A 99 -4.00 -19.38 7.78
N ARG A 100 -5.05 -19.24 8.59
CA ARG A 100 -6.44 -19.06 8.15
C ARG A 100 -6.67 -17.70 7.50
N ALA A 101 -6.08 -16.69 8.05
CA ALA A 101 -6.08 -15.34 7.47
C ALA A 101 -4.96 -14.48 8.04
N VAL A 102 -4.53 -13.49 7.24
CA VAL A 102 -3.81 -12.30 7.70
C VAL A 102 -4.78 -11.13 7.67
N VAL A 103 -4.94 -10.45 8.80
CA VAL A 103 -5.88 -9.33 8.96
C VAL A 103 -5.09 -8.09 9.33
N GLY A 104 -5.32 -7.00 8.60
CA GLY A 104 -4.83 -5.66 8.92
C GLY A 104 -5.96 -4.64 8.88
N GLU A 105 -5.78 -3.56 9.59
CA GLU A 105 -6.66 -2.40 9.52
C GLU A 105 -5.87 -1.14 9.20
N HIS A 106 -6.58 -0.13 8.73
CA HIS A 106 -6.04 1.22 8.62
C HIS A 106 -7.14 2.24 8.94
N VAL A 107 -6.79 3.28 9.64
CA VAL A 107 -7.68 4.40 9.95
C VAL A 107 -8.18 5.10 8.69
N GLU A 108 -9.41 5.62 8.74
CA GLU A 108 -10.07 6.29 7.60
C GLU A 108 -10.82 7.53 8.06
N PRO A 109 -10.27 8.72 7.82
CA PRO A 109 -10.94 9.97 8.21
C PRO A 109 -12.27 10.24 7.51
N GLN A 110 -12.49 9.67 6.32
CA GLN A 110 -13.73 9.88 5.57
C GLN A 110 -14.92 9.08 6.12
N LEU A 111 -14.66 8.09 6.96
CA LEU A 111 -15.68 7.33 7.66
C LEU A 111 -15.97 7.93 9.04
N GLU A 112 -17.24 7.90 9.46
CA GLU A 112 -17.58 8.26 10.83
C GLU A 112 -16.86 7.38 11.84
N VAL A 113 -16.58 7.93 13.03
CA VAL A 113 -15.86 7.24 14.10
C VAL A 113 -16.52 5.90 14.42
N GLY A 114 -15.72 4.83 14.42
CA GLY A 114 -16.17 3.46 14.69
C GLY A 114 -16.89 2.77 13.52
N THR A 115 -17.01 3.40 12.35
CA THR A 115 -17.54 2.74 11.14
C THR A 115 -16.46 1.82 10.56
N LEU A 116 -16.84 0.62 10.15
CA LEU A 116 -15.95 -0.33 9.49
C LEU A 116 -16.16 -0.28 7.97
N GLY A 117 -15.08 -0.08 7.24
CA GLY A 117 -15.09 -0.01 5.79
C GLY A 117 -14.49 -1.27 5.15
N PHE A 118 -15.21 -1.88 4.18
CA PHE A 118 -14.77 -3.11 3.52
C PHE A 118 -14.83 -2.99 2.00
N ARG A 119 -13.95 -3.72 1.32
CA ARG A 119 -14.04 -3.99 -0.11
C ARG A 119 -13.58 -5.41 -0.41
N ALA A 120 -14.37 -6.16 -1.15
CA ALA A 120 -14.03 -7.49 -1.62
C ALA A 120 -13.20 -7.43 -2.92
N GLY A 121 -12.29 -8.38 -3.10
CA GLY A 121 -11.43 -8.46 -4.27
C GLY A 121 -10.42 -7.32 -4.35
N LYS A 122 -10.19 -6.78 -5.54
CA LYS A 122 -9.25 -5.67 -5.79
C LYS A 122 -9.59 -4.47 -4.91
N TYR A 123 -8.63 -4.01 -4.10
CA TYR A 123 -8.88 -2.93 -3.15
C TYR A 123 -7.91 -1.76 -3.29
N MET A 124 -6.59 -1.98 -3.22
CA MET A 124 -5.59 -0.92 -3.36
C MET A 124 -4.60 -1.26 -4.48
N ALA A 125 -4.09 -0.23 -5.12
CA ALA A 125 -3.22 -0.38 -6.27
C ALA A 125 -1.84 -0.93 -5.90
N ALA A 126 -1.22 -1.64 -6.86
CA ALA A 126 0.22 -1.81 -6.88
C ALA A 126 0.92 -0.46 -7.14
N SER A 127 2.18 -0.36 -6.75
CA SER A 127 2.97 0.87 -6.90
C SER A 127 4.32 0.56 -7.53
N ASP A 128 4.62 1.24 -8.65
CA ASP A 128 5.93 1.20 -9.27
C ASP A 128 6.47 2.61 -9.48
N GLU A 129 7.79 2.75 -9.40
CA GLU A 129 8.51 3.93 -9.81
C GLU A 129 9.05 3.73 -11.24
N LEU A 130 8.87 4.73 -12.07
CA LEU A 130 9.33 4.71 -13.45
C LEU A 130 10.42 5.75 -13.65
N ARG A 131 11.52 5.36 -14.31
CA ARG A 131 12.57 6.29 -14.73
C ARG A 131 12.92 6.02 -16.18
N PHE A 132 13.03 7.09 -16.94
CA PHE A 132 13.37 7.05 -18.36
C PHE A 132 14.51 8.01 -18.63
N ARG A 133 15.53 7.52 -19.34
CA ARG A 133 16.66 8.33 -19.80
C ARG A 133 16.82 8.14 -21.29
N VAL A 134 16.46 9.17 -22.07
CA VAL A 134 16.54 9.13 -23.53
C VAL A 134 17.78 9.88 -23.97
N ARG A 135 18.73 9.19 -24.55
CA ARG A 135 19.98 9.75 -25.06
C ARG A 135 20.00 9.79 -26.57
N GLY A 136 20.46 10.91 -27.10
CA GLY A 136 20.55 11.16 -28.54
C GLY A 136 21.86 11.85 -28.94
N THR A 137 21.78 12.68 -29.94
CA THR A 137 22.86 13.59 -30.34
C THR A 137 22.28 14.98 -30.42
N GLY A 138 22.63 15.82 -29.47
CA GLY A 138 22.25 17.21 -29.38
C GLY A 138 23.10 18.10 -30.30
N GLY A 139 22.94 19.41 -30.16
CA GLY A 139 23.70 20.40 -30.92
C GLY A 139 22.87 21.62 -31.29
N HIS A 140 23.34 22.35 -32.31
CA HIS A 140 22.68 23.59 -32.76
C HIS A 140 21.30 23.28 -33.35
N GLY A 141 20.23 23.85 -32.77
CA GLY A 141 18.83 23.54 -33.10
C GLY A 141 18.45 23.78 -34.58
N ALA A 142 19.16 24.66 -35.33
CA ALA A 142 18.97 24.83 -36.76
C ALA A 142 19.57 23.71 -37.62
N MET A 143 20.42 22.85 -37.05
CA MET A 143 21.12 21.77 -37.78
C MET A 143 20.42 20.42 -37.67
N ARG A 144 19.09 20.40 -37.74
CA ARG A 144 18.22 19.23 -37.45
C ARG A 144 18.67 17.90 -38.08
N LYS A 145 19.22 17.94 -39.31
CA LYS A 145 19.66 16.71 -40.00
C LYS A 145 20.87 16.02 -39.34
N GLN A 146 21.59 16.73 -38.47
CA GLN A 146 22.75 16.23 -37.75
C GLN A 146 22.39 15.73 -36.34
N LEU A 147 21.16 15.97 -35.90
CA LEU A 147 20.70 15.65 -34.56
C LEU A 147 19.95 14.32 -34.51
N LYS A 148 20.08 13.62 -33.41
CA LYS A 148 19.14 12.61 -32.94
C LYS A 148 18.49 13.18 -31.68
N ASP A 149 17.43 13.97 -31.91
CA ASP A 149 16.84 14.86 -30.93
C ASP A 149 16.15 14.10 -29.79
N PRO A 150 16.78 14.02 -28.56
CA PRO A 150 16.18 13.29 -27.46
C PRO A 150 14.98 14.00 -26.85
N VAL A 151 14.85 15.34 -27.05
CA VAL A 151 13.70 16.11 -26.54
C VAL A 151 12.45 15.77 -27.36
N ALA A 152 12.56 15.71 -28.71
CA ALA A 152 11.48 15.29 -29.57
C ALA A 152 11.08 13.83 -29.31
N ALA A 153 12.07 12.94 -29.16
CA ALA A 153 11.85 11.53 -28.83
C ALA A 153 11.18 11.35 -27.46
N GLY A 154 11.65 12.08 -26.43
CA GLY A 154 11.09 12.04 -25.08
C GLY A 154 9.66 12.59 -25.00
N ALA A 155 9.35 13.64 -25.75
CA ALA A 155 7.99 14.17 -25.82
C ALA A 155 7.00 13.16 -26.44
N GLU A 156 7.41 12.43 -27.49
CA GLU A 156 6.61 11.36 -28.07
C GLU A 156 6.48 10.17 -27.10
N LEU A 157 7.58 9.77 -26.45
CA LEU A 157 7.57 8.73 -25.42
C LEU A 157 6.58 9.09 -24.31
N LEU A 158 6.66 10.29 -23.73
CA LEU A 158 5.77 10.78 -22.69
C LEU A 158 4.29 10.69 -23.12
N THR A 159 3.99 11.17 -24.34
CA THR A 159 2.61 11.16 -24.86
C THR A 159 2.07 9.74 -24.96
N ARG A 160 2.89 8.80 -25.46
CA ARG A 160 2.50 7.39 -25.60
C ARG A 160 2.40 6.66 -24.24
N LEU A 161 3.22 7.02 -23.25
CA LEU A 161 3.12 6.50 -21.91
C LEU A 161 1.82 6.94 -21.23
N ILE A 162 1.49 8.23 -21.31
CA ILE A 162 0.23 8.76 -20.73
C ILE A 162 -0.99 8.15 -21.42
N ALA A 163 -0.92 7.78 -22.68
CA ALA A 163 -2.00 7.08 -23.39
C ALA A 163 -2.24 5.64 -22.90
N LEU A 164 -1.40 5.10 -22.00
CA LEU A 164 -1.64 3.82 -21.32
C LEU A 164 -2.68 3.91 -20.21
N ASN A 165 -3.01 5.12 -19.74
CA ASN A 165 -4.01 5.32 -18.69
C ASN A 165 -5.37 4.74 -19.06
N GLY A 166 -6.04 4.14 -18.10
CA GLY A 166 -7.35 3.51 -18.24
C GLY A 166 -7.89 3.04 -16.90
N GLU A 167 -8.92 2.22 -16.92
CA GLU A 167 -9.56 1.74 -15.68
C GLU A 167 -8.63 0.90 -14.79
N GLU A 168 -7.72 0.13 -15.37
CA GLU A 168 -6.81 -0.77 -14.66
C GLU A 168 -5.40 -0.18 -14.45
N CYS A 169 -5.15 1.05 -14.94
CA CYS A 169 -3.82 1.64 -14.94
C CYS A 169 -3.86 3.15 -14.76
N VAL A 170 -3.08 3.65 -13.80
CA VAL A 170 -2.79 5.08 -13.65
C VAL A 170 -1.29 5.28 -13.76
N LEU A 171 -0.84 5.87 -14.86
CA LEU A 171 0.55 6.24 -15.10
C LEU A 171 0.67 7.75 -15.12
N SER A 172 1.59 8.29 -14.33
CA SER A 172 1.89 9.71 -14.29
C SER A 172 3.39 9.95 -14.39
N ILE A 173 3.77 11.02 -15.10
CA ILE A 173 5.15 11.53 -15.11
C ILE A 173 5.15 12.84 -14.37
N GLY A 174 5.85 12.90 -13.24
CA GLY A 174 5.90 14.05 -12.36
C GLY A 174 7.14 14.92 -12.54
N ARG A 175 8.18 14.41 -13.23
CA ARG A 175 9.44 15.13 -13.47
C ARG A 175 9.89 14.93 -14.90
N VAL A 176 10.26 16.02 -15.56
CA VAL A 176 10.86 16.03 -16.90
C VAL A 176 12.00 17.04 -16.89
N GLU A 177 13.19 16.62 -17.23
CA GLU A 177 14.38 17.45 -17.25
C GLU A 177 15.13 17.31 -18.58
N ALA A 178 15.43 18.45 -19.20
CA ALA A 178 16.23 18.55 -20.41
C ALA A 178 17.12 19.79 -20.32
N GLY A 179 18.42 19.60 -20.18
CA GLY A 179 19.40 20.66 -20.04
C GLY A 179 19.83 21.18 -21.41
N GLY A 180 19.13 22.18 -21.96
CA GLY A 180 19.46 22.80 -23.22
C GLY A 180 19.47 24.34 -23.12
N ALA A 181 19.49 25.00 -24.26
CA ALA A 181 19.30 26.43 -24.38
C ALA A 181 18.36 26.71 -25.56
N THR A 182 17.93 27.95 -25.76
CA THR A 182 16.97 28.35 -26.80
C THR A 182 17.36 27.83 -28.20
N ASN A 183 18.66 27.74 -28.49
CA ASN A 183 19.20 27.30 -29.79
C ASN A 183 20.08 26.04 -29.69
N ILE A 184 20.07 25.35 -28.53
CA ILE A 184 20.87 24.16 -28.29
C ILE A 184 19.96 23.03 -27.83
N VAL A 185 19.88 21.96 -28.62
CA VAL A 185 19.24 20.69 -28.25
C VAL A 185 20.21 19.91 -27.35
N PRO A 186 19.79 19.44 -26.16
CA PRO A 186 20.66 18.64 -25.26
C PRO A 186 20.89 17.23 -25.82
N ASP A 187 21.88 16.53 -25.24
CA ASP A 187 22.15 15.13 -25.58
C ASP A 187 21.23 14.12 -24.87
N GLU A 188 20.49 14.59 -23.87
CA GLU A 188 19.66 13.72 -23.00
C GLU A 188 18.41 14.45 -22.50
N ILE A 189 17.32 13.67 -22.32
CA ILE A 189 16.17 14.02 -21.50
C ILE A 189 15.96 12.94 -20.44
N TYR A 190 15.62 13.36 -19.23
CA TYR A 190 15.29 12.50 -18.10
C TYR A 190 13.86 12.69 -17.65
N MET A 191 13.16 11.59 -17.34
CA MET A 191 11.79 11.63 -16.84
C MET A 191 11.63 10.64 -15.68
N GLU A 192 10.82 11.05 -14.67
CA GLU A 192 10.41 10.19 -13.57
C GLU A 192 8.90 10.21 -13.41
N GLY A 193 8.36 9.06 -13.02
CA GLY A 193 6.94 8.92 -12.79
C GLY A 193 6.57 7.73 -11.93
N THR A 194 5.28 7.48 -11.84
CA THR A 194 4.73 6.34 -11.11
C THR A 194 3.73 5.57 -11.96
N LEU A 195 3.62 4.28 -11.68
CA LEU A 195 2.61 3.40 -12.24
C LEU A 195 1.80 2.78 -11.09
N ARG A 196 0.48 2.88 -11.21
CA ARG A 196 -0.49 2.21 -10.35
C ARG A 196 -1.31 1.23 -11.18
N THR A 197 -1.44 0.00 -10.73
CA THR A 197 -2.26 -1.02 -11.38
C THR A 197 -3.06 -1.78 -10.32
N PHE A 198 -4.21 -2.34 -10.70
CA PHE A 198 -5.09 -3.03 -9.77
C PHE A 198 -5.07 -4.56 -9.94
N ASP A 199 -4.15 -5.05 -10.76
CA ASP A 199 -3.98 -6.46 -11.05
C ASP A 199 -2.53 -6.75 -11.40
N GLU A 200 -1.94 -7.80 -10.81
CA GLU A 200 -0.53 -8.17 -11.03
C GLU A 200 -0.25 -8.66 -12.45
N ARG A 201 -1.24 -9.27 -13.13
CA ARG A 201 -1.13 -9.69 -14.52
C ARG A 201 -1.12 -8.47 -15.44
N GLU A 202 -2.06 -7.55 -15.24
CA GLU A 202 -2.11 -6.28 -15.98
C GLU A 202 -0.85 -5.45 -15.73
N ARG A 203 -0.35 -5.40 -14.48
CA ARG A 203 0.95 -4.77 -14.15
C ARG A 203 2.06 -5.29 -15.05
N GLY A 204 2.18 -6.62 -15.20
CA GLY A 204 3.17 -7.22 -16.09
C GLY A 204 2.95 -6.92 -17.57
N ILE A 205 1.70 -6.77 -18.03
CA ILE A 205 1.36 -6.37 -19.39
C ILE A 205 1.78 -4.92 -19.63
N ILE A 206 1.48 -4.01 -18.71
CA ILE A 206 1.84 -2.60 -18.83
C ILE A 206 3.36 -2.41 -18.82
N HIS A 207 4.12 -3.13 -17.98
CA HIS A 207 5.58 -3.10 -18.02
C HIS A 207 6.12 -3.43 -19.42
N ARG A 208 5.66 -4.53 -20.01
CA ARG A 208 6.07 -4.90 -21.38
C ARG A 208 5.66 -3.87 -22.43
N ARG A 209 4.48 -3.26 -22.29
CA ARG A 209 4.05 -2.19 -23.21
C ARG A 209 4.94 -0.96 -23.12
N ILE A 210 5.39 -0.57 -21.92
CA ILE A 210 6.35 0.52 -21.69
C ILE A 210 7.66 0.22 -22.44
N GLU A 211 8.21 -0.99 -22.28
CA GLU A 211 9.45 -1.41 -22.96
C GLU A 211 9.31 -1.41 -24.47
N ILE A 212 8.18 -1.90 -25.02
CA ILE A 212 7.90 -1.90 -26.45
C ILE A 212 7.79 -0.47 -27.00
N ILE A 213 7.13 0.43 -26.26
CA ILE A 213 7.02 1.85 -26.65
C ILE A 213 8.41 2.48 -26.71
N ALA A 214 9.26 2.25 -25.69
CA ALA A 214 10.62 2.78 -25.66
C ALA A 214 11.47 2.27 -26.82
N ALA A 215 11.39 0.98 -27.14
CA ALA A 215 12.12 0.40 -28.27
C ALA A 215 11.66 0.96 -29.64
N ASP A 216 10.35 1.21 -29.80
CA ASP A 216 9.83 1.83 -31.02
C ASP A 216 10.29 3.30 -31.17
N ILE A 217 10.33 4.05 -30.05
CA ILE A 217 10.89 5.40 -30.01
C ILE A 217 12.37 5.40 -30.41
N ASP A 218 13.16 4.48 -29.91
CA ASP A 218 14.58 4.31 -30.25
C ASP A 218 14.76 4.11 -31.76
N ALA A 219 13.98 3.20 -32.35
CA ALA A 219 14.06 2.89 -33.78
C ALA A 219 13.65 4.07 -34.64
N ARG A 220 12.63 4.83 -34.28
CA ARG A 220 12.09 5.94 -35.07
C ARG A 220 12.94 7.20 -35.01
N HIS A 221 13.51 7.51 -33.85
CA HIS A 221 14.29 8.73 -33.60
C HIS A 221 15.81 8.51 -33.66
N GLY A 222 16.27 7.26 -33.72
CA GLY A 222 17.68 6.91 -33.67
C GLY A 222 18.35 7.25 -32.32
N VAL A 223 17.59 7.29 -31.24
CA VAL A 223 18.02 7.57 -29.88
C VAL A 223 18.22 6.25 -29.12
N LYS A 224 18.63 6.33 -27.84
CA LYS A 224 18.71 5.22 -26.92
C LYS A 224 17.96 5.52 -25.64
N THR A 225 16.89 4.78 -25.36
CA THR A 225 16.08 4.89 -24.15
C THR A 225 16.48 3.82 -23.14
N GLU A 226 16.87 4.26 -21.95
CA GLU A 226 17.05 3.41 -20.79
C GLU A 226 15.74 3.50 -19.97
N VAL A 227 15.10 2.35 -19.73
CA VAL A 227 13.89 2.23 -18.93
C VAL A 227 14.25 1.52 -17.63
N THR A 228 13.95 2.15 -16.48
CA THR A 228 14.07 1.54 -15.18
C THR A 228 12.71 1.51 -14.52
N ILE A 229 12.23 0.31 -14.19
CA ILE A 229 10.99 0.08 -13.45
C ILE A 229 11.34 -0.43 -12.06
N GLY A 230 11.28 0.47 -11.08
CA GLY A 230 11.41 0.14 -9.67
C GLY A 230 10.13 -0.49 -9.16
N ARG A 231 10.11 -1.81 -9.05
CA ARG A 231 8.92 -2.54 -8.61
C ARG A 231 8.72 -2.35 -7.11
N GLY A 232 7.63 -1.69 -6.73
CA GLY A 232 7.22 -1.47 -5.35
C GLY A 232 6.13 -2.45 -4.90
N TYR A 233 5.18 -1.97 -4.11
CA TYR A 233 4.17 -2.82 -3.45
C TYR A 233 3.23 -3.50 -4.45
N PRO A 234 2.84 -4.76 -4.18
CA PRO A 234 1.80 -5.44 -4.95
C PRO A 234 0.40 -4.89 -4.62
N CYS A 235 -0.59 -5.27 -5.43
CA CYS A 235 -1.99 -4.94 -5.16
C CYS A 235 -2.46 -5.52 -3.82
N VAL A 236 -3.24 -4.76 -3.05
CA VAL A 236 -4.05 -5.34 -1.97
C VAL A 236 -5.31 -5.93 -2.59
N VAL A 237 -5.46 -7.24 -2.43
CA VAL A 237 -6.62 -8.00 -2.90
C VAL A 237 -7.21 -8.74 -1.71
N ASN A 238 -8.36 -8.28 -1.24
CA ASN A 238 -9.05 -8.91 -0.13
C ASN A 238 -9.75 -10.20 -0.56
N ASP A 239 -9.61 -11.23 0.26
CA ASP A 239 -10.36 -12.48 0.07
C ASP A 239 -11.87 -12.21 0.20
N GLU A 240 -12.63 -12.60 -0.82
CA GLU A 240 -14.07 -12.30 -0.90
C GLU A 240 -14.88 -13.03 0.18
N ILE A 241 -14.45 -14.23 0.58
CA ILE A 241 -15.10 -15.00 1.63
C ILE A 241 -14.85 -14.34 2.97
N LEU A 242 -13.61 -13.94 3.24
CA LEU A 242 -13.27 -13.22 4.47
C LEU A 242 -14.02 -11.88 4.58
N VAL A 243 -14.12 -11.11 3.49
CA VAL A 243 -14.90 -9.86 3.49
C VAL A 243 -16.36 -10.13 3.80
N LYS A 244 -16.97 -11.15 3.20
CA LYS A 244 -18.35 -11.54 3.48
C LYS A 244 -18.55 -11.93 4.94
N GLN A 245 -17.63 -12.72 5.49
CA GLN A 245 -17.65 -13.16 6.88
C GLN A 245 -17.47 -11.99 7.87
N ALA A 246 -16.50 -11.12 7.60
CA ALA A 246 -16.19 -9.93 8.40
C ALA A 246 -17.37 -8.94 8.39
N THR A 247 -17.96 -8.69 7.23
CA THR A 247 -19.13 -7.82 7.08
C THR A 247 -20.35 -8.37 7.82
N ALA A 248 -20.60 -9.67 7.74
CA ALA A 248 -21.69 -10.31 8.45
C ALA A 248 -21.49 -10.25 9.97
N LEU A 249 -20.25 -10.49 10.45
CA LEU A 249 -19.87 -10.38 11.85
C LEU A 249 -20.08 -8.94 12.37
N ALA A 250 -19.56 -7.95 11.67
CA ALA A 250 -19.71 -6.54 12.06
C ALA A 250 -21.19 -6.14 12.22
N LYS A 251 -22.05 -6.58 11.28
CA LYS A 251 -23.50 -6.35 11.36
C LYS A 251 -24.15 -7.08 12.54
N ALA A 252 -23.73 -8.30 12.85
CA ALA A 252 -24.22 -9.05 14.01
C ALA A 252 -23.86 -8.35 15.34
N GLU A 253 -22.67 -7.75 15.41
CA GLU A 253 -22.22 -6.91 16.52
C GLU A 253 -22.82 -5.50 16.50
N LYS A 254 -23.75 -5.21 15.60
CA LYS A 254 -24.44 -3.91 15.43
C LYS A 254 -23.47 -2.74 15.11
N LEU A 255 -22.31 -3.04 14.53
CA LEU A 255 -21.37 -2.03 14.07
C LEU A 255 -21.79 -1.46 12.72
N LYS A 256 -21.51 -0.18 12.50
CA LYS A 256 -21.74 0.48 11.22
C LYS A 256 -20.78 -0.03 10.17
N VAL A 257 -21.27 -0.34 8.99
CA VAL A 257 -20.50 -0.93 7.88
C VAL A 257 -20.72 -0.14 6.61
N GLU A 258 -19.64 0.19 5.92
CA GLU A 258 -19.66 0.80 4.59
C GLU A 258 -18.85 -0.03 3.58
N MET A 259 -19.34 -0.10 2.33
CA MET A 259 -18.58 -0.72 1.24
C MET A 259 -17.77 0.35 0.52
N LEU A 260 -16.46 0.10 0.39
CA LEU A 260 -15.49 1.09 -0.08
C LEU A 260 -15.24 1.02 -1.58
N PRO A 261 -14.91 2.14 -2.22
CA PRO A 261 -14.44 2.16 -3.59
C PRO A 261 -13.03 1.60 -3.73
N LEU A 262 -12.63 1.34 -4.97
CA LEU A 262 -11.25 1.04 -5.33
C LEU A 262 -10.35 2.24 -5.00
N ARG A 263 -9.11 1.99 -4.54
CA ARG A 263 -8.15 3.03 -4.14
C ARG A 263 -6.89 2.98 -4.99
N THR A 264 -6.45 4.15 -5.43
CA THR A 264 -5.19 4.31 -6.18
C THR A 264 -3.95 4.41 -5.27
N THR A 265 -4.15 4.52 -3.95
CA THR A 265 -3.05 4.43 -2.98
C THR A 265 -2.54 3.00 -2.89
N ALA A 266 -1.27 2.84 -2.52
CA ALA A 266 -0.63 1.55 -2.32
C ALA A 266 -0.47 1.26 -0.83
N GLU A 267 -0.21 0.00 -0.50
CA GLU A 267 -0.04 -0.49 0.86
C GLU A 267 0.77 -1.80 0.80
N ASP A 268 1.79 -1.95 1.63
CA ASP A 268 2.67 -3.12 1.62
C ASP A 268 1.99 -4.41 2.13
N PHE A 269 0.82 -4.28 2.77
CA PHE A 269 -0.05 -5.40 3.11
C PHE A 269 -0.36 -6.31 1.91
N GLY A 270 -0.27 -5.78 0.70
CA GLY A 270 -0.39 -6.55 -0.55
C GLY A 270 0.57 -7.73 -0.65
N PHE A 271 1.72 -7.71 0.03
CA PHE A 271 2.63 -8.85 0.10
C PHE A 271 2.01 -10.05 0.82
N TYR A 272 1.24 -9.83 1.90
CA TYR A 272 0.50 -10.91 2.57
C TYR A 272 -0.60 -11.47 1.69
N CYS A 273 -1.32 -10.62 0.95
CA CYS A 273 -2.39 -11.03 0.03
C CYS A 273 -1.91 -12.01 -1.05
N LYS A 274 -0.61 -12.00 -1.40
CA LYS A 274 -0.03 -12.93 -2.36
C LYS A 274 0.22 -14.33 -1.80
N GLN A 275 0.28 -14.49 -0.48
CA GLN A 275 0.69 -15.74 0.16
C GLN A 275 -0.41 -16.36 1.00
N TYR A 276 -1.33 -15.56 1.53
CA TYR A 276 -2.35 -15.97 2.49
C TYR A 276 -3.71 -15.38 2.14
N PRO A 277 -4.82 -16.05 2.49
CA PRO A 277 -6.12 -15.38 2.55
C PRO A 277 -6.00 -14.15 3.43
N SER A 278 -6.40 -12.98 2.93
CA SER A 278 -6.09 -11.70 3.60
C SER A 278 -7.29 -10.76 3.61
N LEU A 279 -7.40 -10.00 4.68
CA LEU A 279 -8.40 -8.96 4.85
C LEU A 279 -7.73 -7.68 5.34
N PHE A 280 -7.78 -6.63 4.52
CA PHE A 280 -7.41 -5.28 4.89
C PHE A 280 -8.66 -4.40 4.87
N TYR A 281 -9.03 -3.87 6.03
CA TYR A 281 -10.25 -3.08 6.19
C TYR A 281 -9.96 -1.69 6.74
N ARG A 282 -10.94 -0.81 6.76
CA ARG A 282 -10.82 0.54 7.29
C ARG A 282 -11.58 0.70 8.60
N LEU A 283 -10.97 1.46 9.52
CA LEU A 283 -11.59 1.88 10.78
C LEU A 283 -11.83 3.40 10.71
N GLY A 284 -13.08 3.81 10.74
CA GLY A 284 -13.47 5.22 10.70
C GLY A 284 -12.99 5.97 11.93
N VAL A 285 -12.30 7.08 11.71
CA VAL A 285 -11.81 7.99 12.75
C VAL A 285 -12.40 9.40 12.66
N GLY A 286 -13.29 9.63 11.67
CA GLY A 286 -14.03 10.87 11.50
C GLY A 286 -13.27 12.00 10.81
N ALA A 287 -13.99 12.85 10.10
CA ALA A 287 -13.43 13.93 9.30
C ALA A 287 -12.68 15.01 10.13
N ALA A 288 -12.99 15.12 11.42
CA ALA A 288 -12.28 16.02 12.34
C ALA A 288 -10.82 15.62 12.56
N SER A 289 -10.44 14.38 12.26
CA SER A 289 -9.05 13.88 12.32
C SER A 289 -8.08 14.60 11.37
N GLY A 290 -8.59 15.31 10.38
CA GLY A 290 -7.78 15.95 9.35
C GLY A 290 -7.32 15.00 8.25
N LYS A 291 -6.27 15.37 7.54
CA LYS A 291 -5.71 14.57 6.44
C LYS A 291 -4.48 13.81 6.91
N PRO A 292 -4.34 12.52 6.59
CA PRO A 292 -3.08 11.80 6.78
C PRO A 292 -1.90 12.52 6.12
N HIS A 293 -0.70 12.28 6.62
CA HIS A 293 0.57 12.88 6.19
C HIS A 293 0.65 14.41 6.42
N THR A 294 -0.19 14.96 7.30
CA THR A 294 -0.11 16.36 7.73
C THR A 294 0.29 16.49 9.18
N SER A 295 0.91 17.63 9.54
CA SER A 295 1.40 17.91 10.90
C SER A 295 0.31 18.01 11.98
N THR A 296 -0.95 18.05 11.58
CA THR A 296 -2.12 18.20 12.44
C THR A 296 -3.09 17.00 12.33
N PHE A 297 -2.67 15.91 11.69
CA PHE A 297 -3.47 14.69 11.67
C PHE A 297 -3.64 14.15 13.09
N SER A 298 -4.88 13.94 13.53
CA SER A 298 -5.20 13.49 14.90
C SER A 298 -6.46 12.62 14.88
N PRO A 299 -6.31 11.30 14.71
CA PRO A 299 -7.43 10.37 14.68
C PRO A 299 -8.22 10.40 16.00
N ASP A 300 -9.56 10.26 15.95
CA ASP A 300 -10.38 10.16 17.15
C ASP A 300 -10.16 8.80 17.83
N GLU A 301 -9.54 8.82 19.00
CA GLU A 301 -9.19 7.63 19.79
C GLU A 301 -10.40 6.79 20.24
N LYS A 302 -11.63 7.34 20.20
CA LYS A 302 -12.86 6.57 20.45
C LYS A 302 -13.02 5.40 19.49
N ALA A 303 -12.41 5.46 18.31
CA ALA A 303 -12.41 4.36 17.34
C ALA A 303 -11.67 3.11 17.87
N ILE A 304 -10.68 3.26 18.76
CA ILE A 304 -9.87 2.16 19.30
C ILE A 304 -10.77 1.07 19.91
N THR A 305 -11.79 1.45 20.69
CA THR A 305 -12.69 0.49 21.33
C THR A 305 -13.42 -0.37 20.28
N THR A 306 -13.90 0.25 19.20
CA THR A 306 -14.54 -0.49 18.10
C THR A 306 -13.55 -1.38 17.37
N GLY A 307 -12.34 -0.86 17.08
CA GLY A 307 -11.26 -1.63 16.45
C GLY A 307 -10.92 -2.89 17.25
N ILE A 308 -10.71 -2.75 18.56
CA ILE A 308 -10.43 -3.89 19.46
C ILE A 308 -11.57 -4.90 19.44
N ALA A 309 -12.82 -4.45 19.65
CA ALA A 309 -13.97 -5.34 19.74
C ALA A 309 -14.17 -6.13 18.43
N PHE A 310 -14.10 -5.46 17.29
CA PHE A 310 -14.28 -6.11 16.00
C PHE A 310 -13.12 -7.07 15.66
N MET A 311 -11.86 -6.62 15.79
CA MET A 311 -10.69 -7.43 15.45
C MET A 311 -10.60 -8.68 16.36
N GLN A 312 -10.96 -8.54 17.64
CA GLN A 312 -11.05 -9.66 18.59
C GLN A 312 -12.12 -10.67 18.16
N ALA A 313 -13.33 -10.22 17.86
CA ALA A 313 -14.43 -11.08 17.41
C ALA A 313 -14.08 -11.81 16.11
N LEU A 314 -13.44 -11.11 15.16
CA LEU A 314 -12.99 -11.70 13.90
C LEU A 314 -11.90 -12.74 14.14
N ALA A 315 -10.91 -12.48 14.99
CA ALA A 315 -9.85 -13.44 15.31
C ALA A 315 -10.41 -14.72 15.93
N LEU A 316 -11.35 -14.59 16.88
CA LEU A 316 -12.03 -15.75 17.48
C LEU A 316 -12.80 -16.56 16.43
N LYS A 317 -13.49 -15.90 15.52
CA LYS A 317 -14.20 -16.56 14.43
C LYS A 317 -13.25 -17.35 13.54
N LEU A 318 -12.16 -16.76 13.08
CA LEU A 318 -11.14 -17.40 12.23
C LEU A 318 -10.49 -18.61 12.88
N LEU A 319 -10.24 -18.54 14.18
CA LEU A 319 -9.62 -19.61 14.94
C LEU A 319 -10.60 -20.77 15.26
N ASN A 320 -11.91 -20.50 15.38
CA ASN A 320 -12.92 -21.49 15.74
C ASN A 320 -13.61 -22.14 14.52
N GLU A 321 -13.51 -21.58 13.33
CA GLU A 321 -14.04 -22.19 12.11
C GLU A 321 -13.31 -23.53 11.78
N LYS A 322 -14.10 -24.53 11.32
CA LYS A 322 -13.60 -25.89 11.00
C LYS A 322 -12.81 -25.91 9.70
#